data_aa45ae07fc07ddd6e1cdc7d478df03e6
#
_entry.id   aa45ae07fc07ddd6e1cdc7d478df03e6
#
_cell.length_a   1.000
_cell.length_b   1.000
_cell.length_c   1.000
_cell.angle_alpha   90.00
_cell.angle_beta   90.00
_cell.angle_gamma   90.00
#
_symmetry.space_group_name_H-M   'P 1'
#
loop_
_entity.id
_entity.type
_entity.pdbx_description
1 polymer ?
#
loop_
_entity_poly.entity_id
_entity_poly.type
_entity_poly.pdbx_seq_one_letter_code
_entity_poly.pdbx_strand_id
1 'polypeptide(L)'
;MSGFSSMLKDIGITKSQLSKITHTGEVIEINSSKYHKKKSNIHGVGVFDSKNIYKGENICIGSINQVYKTTLGRYTNHSDDNNARFYHLRNNDVVMVAEKDISENDEILINYRDHVLNKLYLNEKSV
;
A
#
# COMPACT_ATOMS: atom_id res chain seq x y z
N MET A 1 0.53 18.33 5.42
CA MET A 1 -0.50 17.62 4.65
C MET A 1 -1.68 17.30 5.55
N SER A 2 -2.81 17.96 5.29
CA SER A 2 -4.01 17.76 6.11
C SER A 2 -4.52 16.33 6.10
N GLY A 3 -4.49 15.64 4.95
CA GLY A 3 -4.95 14.27 4.84
C GLY A 3 -4.17 13.30 5.71
N PHE A 4 -2.84 13.43 5.73
CA PHE A 4 -1.99 12.56 6.54
C PHE A 4 -2.19 12.79 8.04
N SER A 5 -2.19 14.05 8.46
CA SER A 5 -2.39 14.39 9.88
C SER A 5 -3.77 13.98 10.37
N SER A 6 -4.80 14.19 9.54
CA SER A 6 -6.16 13.77 9.84
C SER A 6 -6.26 12.26 9.98
N MET A 7 -5.62 11.52 9.10
CA MET A 7 -5.59 10.06 9.14
C MET A 7 -4.96 9.54 10.44
N LEU A 8 -3.81 10.09 10.83
CA LEU A 8 -3.14 9.70 12.08
C LEU A 8 -4.03 9.95 13.29
N LYS A 9 -4.72 11.09 13.31
CA LYS A 9 -5.64 11.44 14.39
C LYS A 9 -6.80 10.46 14.47
N ASP A 10 -7.37 10.10 13.33
CA ASP A 10 -8.49 9.14 13.27
C ASP A 10 -8.08 7.74 13.74
N ILE A 11 -6.87 7.33 13.42
CA ILE A 11 -6.34 6.03 13.86
C ILE A 11 -5.92 6.08 15.32
N GLY A 12 -5.62 7.26 15.85
CA GLY A 12 -5.22 7.42 17.24
C GLY A 12 -3.74 7.16 17.50
N ILE A 13 -2.90 7.35 16.51
CA ILE A 13 -1.44 7.19 16.66
C ILE A 13 -0.71 8.46 16.23
N THR A 14 0.51 8.59 16.71
CA THR A 14 1.38 9.72 16.35
C THR A 14 2.21 9.39 15.11
N LYS A 15 2.79 10.42 14.51
CA LYS A 15 3.77 10.24 13.43
C LYS A 15 4.91 9.32 13.84
N SER A 16 5.39 9.51 15.07
CA SER A 16 6.50 8.71 15.61
C SER A 16 6.10 7.24 15.72
N GLN A 17 4.91 6.96 16.21
CA GLN A 17 4.39 5.60 16.33
C GLN A 17 4.21 4.95 14.95
N LEU A 18 3.66 5.68 13.99
CA LEU A 18 3.50 5.17 12.64
C LEU A 18 4.85 4.85 12.01
N SER A 19 5.82 5.74 12.13
CA SER A 19 7.15 5.53 11.59
C SER A 19 7.78 4.27 12.18
N LYS A 20 7.63 4.06 13.49
CA LYS A 20 8.16 2.88 14.17
C LYS A 20 7.49 1.60 13.65
N ILE A 21 6.18 1.61 13.48
CA ILE A 21 5.44 0.47 12.97
C ILE A 21 5.85 0.14 11.53
N THR A 22 5.95 1.17 10.68
CA THR A 22 6.21 0.98 9.25
C THR A 22 7.68 0.71 8.94
N HIS A 23 8.60 1.07 9.84
CA HIS A 23 10.03 0.93 9.61
C HIS A 23 10.67 -0.22 10.38
N THR A 24 9.89 -0.96 11.16
CA THR A 24 10.39 -2.13 11.88
C THR A 24 10.24 -3.38 11.01
N GLY A 25 11.13 -4.33 11.22
CA GLY A 25 11.09 -5.59 10.51
C GLY A 25 11.87 -5.55 9.20
N GLU A 26 12.07 -6.73 8.65
CA GLU A 26 12.80 -6.93 7.42
C GLU A 26 11.90 -6.63 6.21
N VAL A 27 12.45 -5.93 5.23
CA VAL A 27 11.75 -5.66 3.97
C VAL A 27 12.21 -6.67 2.94
N ILE A 28 11.26 -7.37 2.32
CA ILE A 28 11.53 -8.29 1.23
C ILE A 28 11.37 -7.53 -0.07
N GLU A 29 12.46 -7.29 -0.77
CA GLU A 29 12.42 -6.61 -2.06
C GLU A 29 11.84 -7.54 -3.12
N ILE A 30 10.78 -7.05 -3.78
CA ILE A 30 10.17 -7.77 -4.89
C ILE A 30 10.26 -6.89 -6.13
N ASN A 31 11.02 -7.35 -7.10
CA ASN A 31 11.13 -6.67 -8.38
C ASN A 31 9.95 -7.08 -9.26
N SER A 32 9.34 -6.09 -9.89
CA SER A 32 8.19 -6.33 -10.75
C SER A 32 8.28 -5.44 -11.98
N SER A 33 7.74 -5.93 -13.11
CA SER A 33 7.61 -5.10 -14.30
C SER A 33 6.47 -4.09 -14.18
N LYS A 34 5.66 -4.20 -13.14
CA LYS A 34 4.48 -3.33 -12.96
C LYS A 34 4.78 -2.03 -12.27
N TYR A 35 5.80 -1.99 -11.41
CA TYR A 35 6.09 -0.80 -10.61
C TYR A 35 7.58 -0.64 -10.35
N HIS A 36 7.96 0.56 -9.91
CA HIS A 36 9.34 0.88 -9.50
C HIS A 36 9.31 1.91 -8.38
N LYS A 37 10.39 1.99 -7.62
CA LYS A 37 10.57 3.01 -6.59
C LYS A 37 11.15 4.26 -7.21
N LYS A 38 10.70 5.41 -6.71
CA LYS A 38 11.20 6.72 -7.14
C LYS A 38 10.91 7.74 -6.06
N LYS A 39 11.65 8.85 -6.05
CA LYS A 39 11.38 9.95 -5.13
C LYS A 39 9.94 10.44 -5.32
N SER A 40 9.22 10.52 -4.21
CA SER A 40 7.81 10.94 -4.20
C SER A 40 7.68 12.44 -3.94
N ASN A 41 6.68 13.07 -4.54
CA ASN A 41 6.31 14.44 -4.20
C ASN A 41 5.50 14.51 -2.91
N ILE A 42 5.05 13.38 -2.40
CA ILE A 42 4.25 13.31 -1.18
C ILE A 42 5.16 13.10 0.03
N HIS A 43 5.97 12.05 0.02
CA HIS A 43 6.87 11.74 1.13
C HIS A 43 7.94 10.76 0.67
N GLY A 44 9.19 11.12 0.90
CA GLY A 44 10.35 10.24 0.71
C GLY A 44 10.36 9.50 -0.62
N VAL A 45 10.51 8.19 -0.56
CA VAL A 45 10.43 7.29 -1.70
C VAL A 45 9.00 6.78 -1.82
N GLY A 46 8.48 6.76 -3.03
CA GLY A 46 7.18 6.19 -3.34
C GLY A 46 7.28 5.07 -4.36
N VAL A 47 6.15 4.49 -4.68
CA VAL A 47 6.03 3.43 -5.69
C VAL A 47 5.23 3.99 -6.86
N PHE A 48 5.76 3.83 -8.06
CA PHE A 48 5.18 4.39 -9.27
C PHE A 48 4.93 3.29 -10.30
N ASP A 49 3.88 3.45 -11.10
CA ASP A 49 3.58 2.50 -12.15
C ASP A 49 4.65 2.53 -13.24
N SER A 50 5.11 1.34 -13.62
CA SER A 50 6.02 1.18 -14.77
C SER A 50 5.26 0.98 -16.08
N LYS A 51 3.96 0.72 -16.00
CA LYS A 51 3.06 0.56 -17.14
C LYS A 51 1.63 0.84 -16.67
N ASN A 52 0.69 0.94 -17.60
CA ASN A 52 -0.70 1.12 -17.23
C ASN A 52 -1.21 -0.11 -16.48
N ILE A 53 -1.89 0.13 -15.36
CA ILE A 53 -2.54 -0.90 -14.55
C ILE A 53 -4.03 -0.59 -14.55
N TYR A 54 -4.86 -1.60 -14.70
CA TYR A 54 -6.30 -1.42 -14.83
C TYR A 54 -7.02 -1.79 -13.54
N LYS A 55 -8.15 -1.14 -13.30
CA LYS A 55 -8.99 -1.38 -12.14
C LYS A 55 -9.24 -2.87 -11.95
N GLY A 56 -9.06 -3.35 -10.73
CA GLY A 56 -9.26 -4.75 -10.36
C GLY A 56 -8.03 -5.63 -10.55
N GLU A 57 -6.97 -5.11 -11.16
CA GLU A 57 -5.75 -5.87 -11.40
C GLU A 57 -4.97 -6.04 -10.09
N ASN A 58 -4.46 -7.25 -9.83
CA ASN A 58 -3.53 -7.49 -8.73
C ASN A 58 -2.19 -6.86 -9.08
N ILE A 59 -1.68 -6.02 -8.20
CA ILE A 59 -0.39 -5.38 -8.42
C ILE A 59 0.74 -6.25 -7.89
N CYS A 60 0.71 -6.56 -6.60
CA CYS A 60 1.66 -7.48 -5.98
C CYS A 60 1.32 -7.69 -4.50
N ILE A 61 2.09 -8.54 -3.85
CA ILE A 61 1.96 -8.78 -2.41
C ILE A 61 2.53 -7.58 -1.65
N GLY A 62 1.77 -7.06 -0.68
CA GLY A 62 2.18 -5.96 0.18
C GLY A 62 2.85 -6.42 1.46
N SER A 63 2.44 -7.56 2.01
CA SER A 63 3.12 -8.17 3.14
C SER A 63 2.90 -9.68 3.12
N ILE A 64 3.85 -10.39 3.75
CA ILE A 64 3.83 -11.85 3.84
C ILE A 64 3.59 -12.22 5.29
N ASN A 65 2.52 -12.97 5.53
CA ASN A 65 2.13 -13.46 6.85
C ASN A 65 2.00 -12.34 7.90
N GLN A 66 1.77 -11.10 7.44
CA GLN A 66 1.67 -9.88 8.27
C GLN A 66 2.93 -9.58 9.10
N VAL A 67 4.02 -10.27 8.84
CA VAL A 67 5.30 -10.12 9.54
C VAL A 67 6.32 -9.41 8.67
N TYR A 68 6.43 -9.83 7.40
CA TYR A 68 7.42 -9.28 6.49
C TYR A 68 6.75 -8.35 5.49
N LYS A 69 7.24 -7.11 5.42
CA LYS A 69 6.77 -6.16 4.41
C LYS A 69 7.53 -6.36 3.12
N THR A 70 6.82 -6.22 2.01
CA THR A 70 7.45 -6.22 0.68
C THR A 70 7.73 -4.77 0.26
N THR A 71 8.28 -4.60 -0.94
CA THR A 71 8.50 -3.27 -1.50
C THR A 71 7.24 -2.42 -1.46
N LEU A 72 6.10 -2.99 -1.87
CA LEU A 72 4.81 -2.27 -1.84
C LEU A 72 4.39 -1.91 -0.42
N GLY A 73 4.50 -2.84 0.51
CA GLY A 73 4.09 -2.61 1.89
C GLY A 73 4.93 -1.55 2.60
N ARG A 74 6.19 -1.41 2.21
CA ARG A 74 7.13 -0.49 2.85
C ARG A 74 7.11 0.92 2.27
N TYR A 75 6.98 1.04 0.95
CA TYR A 75 7.22 2.30 0.26
C TYR A 75 5.98 2.94 -0.36
N THR A 76 4.83 2.28 -0.35
CA THR A 76 3.59 2.89 -0.87
C THR A 76 3.11 3.97 0.08
N ASN A 77 2.94 5.18 -0.45
CA ASN A 77 2.53 6.34 0.33
C ASN A 77 1.02 6.43 0.50
N HIS A 78 0.61 7.28 1.45
CA HIS A 78 -0.79 7.52 1.76
C HIS A 78 -1.37 8.67 0.95
N SER A 79 -2.64 8.51 0.54
CA SER A 79 -3.48 9.59 0.05
C SER A 79 -4.94 9.26 0.35
N ASP A 80 -5.73 10.29 0.68
CA ASP A 80 -7.18 10.13 0.77
C ASP A 80 -7.80 9.91 -0.61
N ASP A 81 -7.10 10.34 -1.67
CA ASP A 81 -7.46 10.06 -3.06
C ASP A 81 -6.60 8.89 -3.57
N ASN A 82 -6.80 7.73 -2.97
CA ASN A 82 -6.03 6.54 -3.28
C ASN A 82 -6.46 5.89 -4.59
N ASN A 83 -5.52 5.22 -5.26
CA ASN A 83 -5.80 4.48 -6.50
C ASN A 83 -5.62 2.98 -6.34
N ALA A 84 -5.17 2.52 -5.18
CA ALA A 84 -4.99 1.11 -4.88
C ALA A 84 -5.45 0.83 -3.46
N ARG A 85 -5.60 -0.44 -3.12
CA ARG A 85 -6.07 -0.87 -1.81
C ARG A 85 -5.48 -2.21 -1.46
N PHE A 86 -5.17 -2.43 -0.17
CA PHE A 86 -4.72 -3.72 0.33
C PHE A 86 -5.90 -4.61 0.70
N TYR A 87 -5.80 -5.88 0.35
CA TYR A 87 -6.74 -6.92 0.77
C TYR A 87 -6.01 -8.03 1.48
N HIS A 88 -6.59 -8.53 2.55
CA HIS A 88 -6.05 -9.65 3.31
C HIS A 88 -6.46 -10.97 2.68
N LEU A 89 -5.54 -11.93 2.64
CA LEU A 89 -5.80 -13.30 2.24
C LEU A 89 -5.97 -14.18 3.48
N ARG A 90 -6.47 -15.40 3.27
CA ARG A 90 -6.70 -16.34 4.37
C ARG A 90 -5.43 -16.74 5.10
N ASN A 91 -4.30 -16.78 4.40
CA ASN A 91 -3.01 -17.13 4.96
C ASN A 91 -2.30 -15.96 5.64
N ASN A 92 -3.01 -14.86 5.85
CA ASN A 92 -2.49 -13.63 6.43
C ASN A 92 -1.53 -12.84 5.53
N ASP A 93 -1.39 -13.20 4.28
CA ASP A 93 -0.71 -12.33 3.32
C ASP A 93 -1.62 -11.16 2.96
N VAL A 94 -1.03 -10.08 2.47
CA VAL A 94 -1.75 -8.90 2.02
C VAL A 94 -1.38 -8.63 0.57
N VAL A 95 -2.38 -8.49 -0.29
CA VAL A 95 -2.15 -8.15 -1.70
C VAL A 95 -2.68 -6.76 -2.00
N MET A 96 -2.04 -6.09 -2.93
CA MET A 96 -2.48 -4.78 -3.43
C MET A 96 -3.23 -4.95 -4.73
N VAL A 97 -4.40 -4.32 -4.80
CA VAL A 97 -5.28 -4.36 -5.97
C VAL A 97 -5.56 -2.93 -6.41
N ALA A 98 -5.57 -2.70 -7.72
CA ALA A 98 -5.91 -1.38 -8.26
C ALA A 98 -7.41 -1.11 -8.06
N GLU A 99 -7.73 0.04 -7.46
CA GLU A 99 -9.12 0.49 -7.26
C GLU A 99 -9.64 1.29 -8.45
N LYS A 100 -8.76 1.82 -9.27
CA LYS A 100 -9.04 2.53 -10.51
C LYS A 100 -7.90 2.28 -11.47
N ASP A 101 -8.08 2.71 -12.71
CA ASP A 101 -6.99 2.64 -13.68
C ASP A 101 -5.86 3.56 -13.22
N ILE A 102 -4.63 3.06 -13.27
CA ILE A 102 -3.43 3.80 -12.88
C ILE A 102 -2.54 3.91 -14.12
N SER A 103 -2.24 5.13 -14.51
CA SER A 103 -1.43 5.37 -15.71
C SER A 103 0.05 5.17 -15.43
N GLU A 104 0.79 4.84 -16.47
CA GLU A 104 2.25 4.75 -16.40
C GLU A 104 2.84 6.03 -15.78
N ASN A 105 3.78 5.86 -14.86
CA ASN A 105 4.45 6.92 -14.11
C ASN A 105 3.60 7.63 -13.03
N ASP A 106 2.36 7.24 -12.84
CA ASP A 106 1.58 7.73 -11.70
C ASP A 106 2.03 7.06 -10.42
N GLU A 107 2.00 7.79 -9.34
CA GLU A 107 2.31 7.19 -8.02
C GLU A 107 1.15 6.30 -7.57
N ILE A 108 1.49 5.11 -7.07
CA ILE A 108 0.53 4.17 -6.47
C ILE A 108 0.33 4.61 -5.03
N LEU A 109 -0.92 4.83 -4.63
CA LEU A 109 -1.29 5.38 -3.34
C LEU A 109 -2.40 4.56 -2.69
N ILE A 110 -2.27 4.34 -1.39
CA ILE A 110 -3.32 3.69 -0.59
C ILE A 110 -3.81 4.64 0.49
N ASN A 111 -4.98 4.34 1.05
CA ASN A 111 -5.50 5.08 2.20
C ASN A 111 -5.15 4.28 3.46
N TYR A 112 -4.23 4.80 4.26
CA TYR A 112 -3.79 4.13 5.49
C TYR A 112 -4.92 3.97 6.50
N ARG A 113 -5.79 4.97 6.59
CA ARG A 113 -6.97 4.90 7.45
C ARG A 113 -7.82 3.69 7.09
N ASP A 114 -8.09 3.54 5.81
CA ASP A 114 -8.90 2.45 5.29
C ASP A 114 -8.22 1.10 5.56
N HIS A 115 -6.92 1.02 5.36
CA HIS A 115 -6.17 -0.22 5.59
C HIS A 115 -6.18 -0.63 7.07
N VAL A 116 -6.06 0.33 7.99
CA VAL A 116 -5.99 0.05 9.43
C VAL A 116 -7.38 -0.19 10.04
N LEU A 117 -8.36 0.67 9.69
CA LEU A 117 -9.68 0.65 10.31
C LEU A 117 -10.66 -0.31 9.63
N ASN A 118 -10.53 -0.48 8.33
CA ASN A 118 -11.47 -1.25 7.52
C ASN A 118 -10.75 -2.38 6.80
N LYS A 119 -10.29 -3.38 7.56
CA LYS A 119 -9.64 -4.54 6.96
C LYS A 119 -10.55 -5.19 5.95
N LEU A 120 -10.07 -5.29 4.73
CA LEU A 120 -10.78 -5.93 3.65
C LEU A 120 -10.15 -7.27 3.33
N TYR A 121 -10.99 -8.25 3.05
CA TYR A 121 -10.55 -9.60 2.70
C TYR A 121 -10.89 -9.88 1.24
N LEU A 122 -9.92 -10.43 0.53
CA LEU A 122 -10.15 -10.85 -0.83
C LEU A 122 -11.07 -12.07 -0.82
N ASN A 123 -12.06 -12.08 -1.71
CA ASN A 123 -12.98 -13.21 -1.82
C ASN A 123 -12.29 -14.39 -2.49
N GLU A 124 -12.00 -15.41 -1.68
CA GLU A 124 -11.31 -16.62 -2.16
C GLU A 124 -12.23 -17.84 -2.25
N LYS A 125 -13.53 -17.63 -2.20
CA LYS A 125 -14.47 -18.75 -2.14
C LYS A 125 -14.41 -19.69 -3.34
N SER A 126 -13.90 -19.20 -4.44
CA SER A 126 -13.77 -19.99 -5.66
C SER A 126 -12.53 -20.87 -5.67
N VAL A 127 -11.71 -20.78 -4.66
CA VAL A 127 -10.49 -21.54 -4.55
C VAL A 127 -10.76 -22.94 -4.00
#